data_36df273f5dc852449468ab0652fe1751
#
_entry.id   36df273f5dc852449468ab0652fe1751
#
_cell.length_a   1.000
_cell.length_b   1.000
_cell.length_c   1.000
_cell.angle_alpha   90.00
_cell.angle_beta   90.00
_cell.angle_gamma   90.00
#
_symmetry.space_group_name_H-M   'P 1'
#
loop_
_entity.id
_entity.type
_entity.pdbx_description
1 polymer ?
#
loop_
_entity_poly.entity_id
_entity_poly.type
_entity_poly.pdbx_seq_one_letter_code
_entity_poly.pdbx_strand_id
1 'polypeptide(L)'
;GILHVTLAFVNPGEQVLVPNPGYPTYTSLSKILGAEIVNYNLREDNGWQPDFDELENMDLSRVRLMWTNYPNMPTGGNARRETYERLVAFAKKHNIVVVNDNPYSFILNDKPMSLLQVPGAKDCCIEFNSMSKSHNMPGWRVGMCVSNPTFISWILKIKSNIDSGTFRGIQLAAAEAYNTNTP
;
A
#
# COMPACT_ATOMS: atom_id res chain seq x y z
N GLY A 1 -2.03 -9.81 1.34
CA GLY A 1 -2.15 -8.41 1.80
C GLY A 1 -3.19 -7.66 1.00
N ILE A 2 -2.97 -7.45 -0.31
CA ILE A 2 -3.86 -6.62 -1.16
C ILE A 2 -5.31 -7.10 -1.06
N LEU A 3 -5.59 -8.39 -1.28
CA LEU A 3 -6.94 -8.97 -1.15
C LEU A 3 -7.57 -8.69 0.22
N HIS A 4 -6.82 -8.93 1.30
CA HIS A 4 -7.34 -8.77 2.66
C HIS A 4 -7.70 -7.31 2.98
N VAL A 5 -6.85 -6.37 2.56
CA VAL A 5 -7.13 -4.94 2.76
C VAL A 5 -8.31 -4.50 1.90
N THR A 6 -8.36 -4.87 0.63
CA THR A 6 -9.51 -4.48 -0.21
C THR A 6 -10.82 -5.01 0.37
N LEU A 7 -10.87 -6.28 0.80
CA LEU A 7 -12.05 -6.85 1.48
C LEU A 7 -12.41 -6.18 2.81
N ALA A 8 -11.42 -5.67 3.54
CA ALA A 8 -11.66 -5.04 4.84
C ALA A 8 -12.21 -3.62 4.74
N PHE A 9 -11.93 -2.91 3.64
CA PHE A 9 -12.20 -1.47 3.53
C PHE A 9 -13.12 -1.07 2.38
N VAL A 10 -13.44 -1.99 1.45
CA VAL A 10 -14.20 -1.65 0.24
C VAL A 10 -15.38 -2.61 0.06
N ASN A 11 -16.56 -2.06 -0.11
CA ASN A 11 -17.76 -2.82 -0.48
C ASN A 11 -18.00 -2.79 -2.00
N PRO A 12 -18.77 -3.74 -2.55
CA PRO A 12 -19.21 -3.67 -3.95
C PRO A 12 -19.88 -2.32 -4.25
N GLY A 13 -19.51 -1.71 -5.39
CA GLY A 13 -20.01 -0.40 -5.82
C GLY A 13 -19.29 0.81 -5.21
N GLU A 14 -18.44 0.63 -4.21
CA GLU A 14 -17.53 1.69 -3.76
C GLU A 14 -16.32 1.81 -4.68
N GLN A 15 -15.61 2.93 -4.59
CA GLN A 15 -14.52 3.28 -5.49
C GLN A 15 -13.15 3.10 -4.85
N VAL A 16 -12.18 2.71 -5.69
CA VAL A 16 -10.77 2.57 -5.33
C VAL A 16 -9.91 3.41 -6.27
N LEU A 17 -9.13 4.32 -5.72
CA LEU A 17 -8.10 5.06 -6.45
C LEU A 17 -6.89 4.16 -6.72
N VAL A 18 -6.51 4.05 -8.00
CA VAL A 18 -5.40 3.20 -8.45
C VAL A 18 -4.43 4.01 -9.31
N PRO A 19 -3.10 3.93 -9.06
CA PRO A 19 -2.11 4.66 -9.83
C PRO A 19 -2.01 4.14 -11.27
N ASN A 20 -1.83 5.04 -12.20
CA ASN A 20 -1.57 4.76 -13.60
C ASN A 20 -0.32 5.53 -14.10
N PRO A 21 0.80 4.84 -14.43
CA PRO A 21 1.02 3.40 -14.38
C PRO A 21 1.10 2.86 -12.95
N GLY A 22 0.76 1.57 -12.77
CA GLY A 22 0.79 0.91 -11.48
C GLY A 22 0.71 -0.60 -11.55
N TYR A 23 0.78 -1.26 -10.41
CA TYR A 23 0.74 -2.72 -10.32
C TYR A 23 -0.66 -3.25 -10.65
N PRO A 24 -0.80 -4.12 -11.68
CA PRO A 24 -2.11 -4.54 -12.20
C PRO A 24 -3.03 -5.22 -11.18
N THR A 25 -2.46 -5.79 -10.12
CA THR A 25 -3.21 -6.50 -9.08
C THR A 25 -4.17 -5.59 -8.32
N TYR A 26 -3.85 -4.30 -8.16
CA TYR A 26 -4.77 -3.36 -7.49
C TYR A 26 -6.09 -3.27 -8.25
N THR A 27 -6.02 -3.09 -9.57
CA THR A 27 -7.20 -3.06 -10.43
C THR A 27 -7.93 -4.40 -10.47
N SER A 28 -7.18 -5.49 -10.68
CA SER A 28 -7.77 -6.82 -10.89
C SER A 28 -8.53 -7.31 -9.66
N LEU A 29 -7.92 -7.21 -8.48
CA LEU A 29 -8.58 -7.64 -7.23
C LEU A 29 -9.76 -6.75 -6.86
N SER A 30 -9.64 -5.44 -7.02
CA SER A 30 -10.76 -4.53 -6.75
C SER A 30 -11.97 -4.83 -7.63
N LYS A 31 -11.75 -5.10 -8.93
CA LYS A 31 -12.83 -5.51 -9.85
C LYS A 31 -13.47 -6.85 -9.48
N ILE A 32 -12.66 -7.85 -9.09
CA ILE A 32 -13.17 -9.15 -8.64
C ILE A 32 -14.09 -8.99 -7.43
N LEU A 33 -13.81 -8.02 -6.56
CA LEU A 33 -14.59 -7.72 -5.36
C LEU A 33 -15.79 -6.79 -5.64
N GLY A 34 -16.02 -6.42 -6.90
CA GLY A 34 -17.15 -5.57 -7.30
C GLY A 34 -16.93 -4.08 -7.04
N ALA A 35 -15.71 -3.65 -6.77
CA ALA A 35 -15.38 -2.23 -6.63
C ALA A 35 -15.19 -1.56 -8.00
N GLU A 36 -15.49 -0.28 -8.07
CA GLU A 36 -15.22 0.56 -9.23
C GLU A 36 -13.80 1.15 -9.15
N ILE A 37 -13.11 1.18 -10.28
CA ILE A 37 -11.74 1.70 -10.36
C ILE A 37 -11.77 3.14 -10.86
N VAL A 38 -11.11 4.02 -10.10
CA VAL A 38 -10.81 5.40 -10.52
C VAL A 38 -9.29 5.52 -10.63
N ASN A 39 -8.80 5.71 -11.86
CA ASN A 39 -7.36 5.89 -12.06
C ASN A 39 -6.95 7.34 -11.78
N TYR A 40 -5.78 7.52 -11.17
CA TYR A 40 -5.07 8.78 -11.13
C TYR A 40 -3.72 8.64 -11.81
N ASN A 41 -3.33 9.66 -12.58
CA ASN A 41 -2.16 9.56 -13.44
C ASN A 41 -0.89 9.99 -12.71
N LEU A 42 0.15 9.18 -12.87
CA LEU A 42 1.52 9.50 -12.50
C LEU A 42 2.24 9.94 -13.77
N ARG A 43 3.00 11.04 -13.71
CA ARG A 43 3.70 11.59 -14.86
C ARG A 43 5.19 11.74 -14.59
N GLU A 44 5.97 11.55 -15.63
CA GLU A 44 7.44 11.62 -15.54
C GLU A 44 7.93 13.04 -15.21
N ASP A 45 7.28 14.05 -15.76
CA ASP A 45 7.63 15.47 -15.59
C ASP A 45 7.51 15.96 -14.13
N ASN A 46 6.67 15.30 -13.31
CA ASN A 46 6.60 15.56 -11.88
C ASN A 46 7.30 14.50 -11.02
N GLY A 47 8.09 13.61 -11.63
CA GLY A 47 8.81 12.53 -10.94
C GLY A 47 7.91 11.41 -10.44
N TRP A 48 6.83 11.12 -11.14
CA TRP A 48 5.88 10.05 -10.85
C TRP A 48 5.14 10.23 -9.52
N GLN A 49 4.92 11.49 -9.11
CA GLN A 49 4.11 11.80 -7.94
C GLN A 49 2.63 11.94 -8.32
N PRO A 50 1.68 11.69 -7.38
CA PRO A 50 0.28 12.01 -7.61
C PRO A 50 0.10 13.52 -7.84
N ASP A 51 -0.74 13.87 -8.79
CA ASP A 51 -1.22 15.24 -8.96
C ASP A 51 -2.40 15.46 -8.00
N PHE A 52 -2.13 16.14 -6.90
CA PHE A 52 -3.15 16.35 -5.88
C PHE A 52 -4.22 17.36 -6.31
N ASP A 53 -3.90 18.26 -7.24
CA ASP A 53 -4.88 19.20 -7.76
C ASP A 53 -5.87 18.46 -8.68
N GLU A 54 -5.36 17.49 -9.47
CA GLU A 54 -6.23 16.57 -10.23
C GLU A 54 -7.10 15.73 -9.28
N LEU A 55 -6.50 15.14 -8.23
CA LEU A 55 -7.22 14.33 -7.24
C LEU A 55 -8.32 15.12 -6.51
N GLU A 56 -8.06 16.35 -6.12
CA GLU A 56 -9.03 17.21 -5.41
C GLU A 56 -10.21 17.63 -6.30
N ASN A 57 -10.05 17.59 -7.61
CA ASN A 57 -11.12 17.89 -8.58
C ASN A 57 -11.98 16.66 -8.96
N MET A 58 -11.65 15.47 -8.46
CA MET A 58 -12.42 14.25 -8.70
C MET A 58 -13.64 14.17 -7.77
N ASP A 59 -14.69 13.44 -8.20
CA ASP A 59 -15.74 13.02 -7.27
C ASP A 59 -15.24 11.88 -6.38
N LEU A 60 -14.92 12.20 -5.13
CA LEU A 60 -14.38 11.27 -4.14
C LEU A 60 -15.45 10.71 -3.19
N SER A 61 -16.72 11.01 -3.40
CA SER A 61 -17.80 10.67 -2.46
C SER A 61 -17.94 9.16 -2.17
N ARG A 62 -17.62 8.33 -3.16
CA ARG A 62 -17.65 6.87 -3.05
C ARG A 62 -16.27 6.21 -2.89
N VAL A 63 -15.19 7.00 -2.88
CA VAL A 63 -13.83 6.48 -2.71
C VAL A 63 -13.60 6.07 -1.26
N ARG A 64 -13.12 4.85 -1.05
CA ARG A 64 -12.78 4.31 0.28
C ARG A 64 -11.31 4.00 0.44
N LEU A 65 -10.64 3.65 -0.65
CA LEU A 65 -9.28 3.17 -0.65
C LEU A 65 -8.47 3.86 -1.76
N MET A 66 -7.24 4.22 -1.47
CA MET A 66 -6.26 4.69 -2.44
C MET A 66 -5.00 3.82 -2.36
N TRP A 67 -4.66 3.18 -3.45
CA TRP A 67 -3.40 2.49 -3.59
C TRP A 67 -2.31 3.46 -4.00
N THR A 68 -1.18 3.40 -3.32
CA THR A 68 0.10 3.99 -3.73
C THR A 68 1.17 2.90 -3.71
N ASN A 69 2.22 3.09 -4.49
CA ASN A 69 3.33 2.15 -4.54
C ASN A 69 4.62 2.95 -4.69
N TYR A 70 5.38 3.06 -3.61
CA TYR A 70 6.65 3.79 -3.61
C TYR A 70 7.73 3.01 -2.87
N PRO A 71 8.88 2.78 -3.54
CA PRO A 71 9.21 3.10 -4.94
C PRO A 71 8.22 2.49 -5.92
N ASN A 72 7.83 3.26 -6.96
CA ASN A 72 6.75 2.88 -7.87
C ASN A 72 7.18 1.80 -8.87
N MET A 73 6.33 0.83 -9.09
CA MET A 73 6.43 -0.13 -10.18
C MET A 73 5.38 0.22 -11.25
N PRO A 74 5.77 0.41 -12.52
CA PRO A 74 7.05 0.02 -13.14
C PRO A 74 8.09 1.16 -13.27
N THR A 75 7.80 2.37 -12.80
CA THR A 75 8.58 3.57 -13.16
C THR A 75 9.90 3.74 -12.37
N GLY A 76 10.00 3.13 -11.19
CA GLY A 76 11.11 3.33 -10.27
C GLY A 76 11.05 4.66 -9.49
N GLY A 77 10.01 5.46 -9.68
CA GLY A 77 9.85 6.75 -8.98
C GLY A 77 9.78 6.57 -7.46
N ASN A 78 10.57 7.36 -6.73
CA ASN A 78 10.52 7.39 -5.27
C ASN A 78 9.54 8.46 -4.78
N ALA A 79 8.86 8.21 -3.67
CA ALA A 79 8.10 9.27 -3.01
C ALA A 79 9.05 10.34 -2.45
N ARG A 80 8.57 11.59 -2.45
CA ARG A 80 9.17 12.67 -1.68
C ARG A 80 8.50 12.71 -0.31
N ARG A 81 9.17 13.27 0.70
CA ARG A 81 8.57 13.45 2.01
C ARG A 81 7.27 14.28 1.92
N GLU A 82 7.31 15.34 1.15
CA GLU A 82 6.15 16.19 0.87
C GLU A 82 4.97 15.40 0.27
N THR A 83 5.25 14.45 -0.63
CA THR A 83 4.22 13.57 -1.20
C THR A 83 3.51 12.77 -0.12
N TYR A 84 4.26 12.18 0.81
CA TYR A 84 3.67 11.45 1.93
C TYR A 84 2.87 12.36 2.87
N GLU A 85 3.35 13.56 3.14
CA GLU A 85 2.63 14.55 3.94
C GLU A 85 1.31 14.96 3.28
N ARG A 86 1.31 15.21 1.96
CA ARG A 86 0.10 15.50 1.18
C ARG A 86 -0.85 14.31 1.13
N LEU A 87 -0.36 13.08 0.99
CA LEU A 87 -1.19 11.85 1.03
C LEU A 87 -1.91 11.71 2.37
N VAL A 88 -1.23 11.95 3.49
CA VAL A 88 -1.84 11.88 4.81
C VAL A 88 -2.91 12.98 4.99
N ALA A 89 -2.63 14.19 4.54
CA ALA A 89 -3.59 15.29 4.58
C ALA A 89 -4.83 14.98 3.73
N PHE A 90 -4.64 14.49 2.50
CA PHE A 90 -5.69 14.07 1.58
C PHE A 90 -6.55 12.94 2.17
N ALA A 91 -5.91 11.91 2.71
CA ALA A 91 -6.58 10.78 3.35
C ALA A 91 -7.52 11.24 4.48
N LYS A 92 -7.03 12.12 5.35
CA LYS A 92 -7.82 12.66 6.48
C LYS A 92 -8.97 13.55 6.00
N LYS A 93 -8.69 14.42 5.03
CA LYS A 93 -9.70 15.36 4.50
C LYS A 93 -10.89 14.64 3.88
N HIS A 94 -10.63 13.57 3.13
CA HIS A 94 -11.65 12.85 2.36
C HIS A 94 -12.13 11.55 3.03
N ASN A 95 -11.62 11.21 4.23
CA ASN A 95 -11.91 9.96 4.93
C ASN A 95 -11.63 8.72 4.05
N ILE A 96 -10.49 8.73 3.37
CA ILE A 96 -10.00 7.66 2.50
C ILE A 96 -8.84 6.95 3.20
N VAL A 97 -8.79 5.62 3.11
CA VAL A 97 -7.64 4.85 3.59
C VAL A 97 -6.58 4.81 2.49
N VAL A 98 -5.38 5.32 2.76
CA VAL A 98 -4.24 5.23 1.85
C VAL A 98 -3.40 4.01 2.18
N VAL A 99 -3.11 3.19 1.19
CA VAL A 99 -2.24 2.01 1.33
C VAL A 99 -1.00 2.18 0.47
N ASN A 100 0.16 2.27 1.10
CA ASN A 100 1.43 2.26 0.39
C ASN A 100 2.00 0.84 0.33
N ASP A 101 2.03 0.28 -0.87
CA ASP A 101 2.70 -0.99 -1.13
C ASP A 101 4.19 -0.72 -1.38
N ASN A 102 5.03 -1.13 -0.44
CA ASN A 102 6.43 -0.76 -0.37
C ASN A 102 7.38 -1.98 -0.39
N PRO A 103 7.43 -2.75 -1.49
CA PRO A 103 8.33 -3.89 -1.60
C PRO A 103 9.75 -3.53 -2.04
N TYR A 104 9.99 -2.28 -2.49
CA TYR A 104 11.23 -1.91 -3.18
C TYR A 104 12.10 -0.91 -2.42
N SER A 105 11.69 -0.38 -1.26
CA SER A 105 12.44 0.70 -0.60
C SER A 105 13.86 0.32 -0.14
N PHE A 106 14.16 -0.97 -0.04
CA PHE A 106 15.50 -1.45 0.30
C PHE A 106 16.33 -1.89 -0.93
N ILE A 107 15.83 -1.65 -2.14
CA ILE A 107 16.54 -2.01 -3.38
C ILE A 107 17.21 -0.77 -3.95
N LEU A 108 18.56 -0.79 -4.00
CA LEU A 108 19.38 0.31 -4.56
C LEU A 108 18.95 1.69 -4.05
N ASN A 109 18.61 1.78 -2.77
CA ASN A 109 18.08 2.99 -2.15
C ASN A 109 18.72 3.20 -0.77
N ASP A 110 19.60 4.18 -0.68
CA ASP A 110 20.35 4.50 0.55
C ASP A 110 19.50 5.27 1.60
N LYS A 111 18.32 5.75 1.20
CA LYS A 111 17.44 6.54 2.05
C LYS A 111 16.00 6.04 1.99
N PRO A 112 15.74 4.82 2.48
CA PRO A 112 14.39 4.27 2.47
C PRO A 112 13.47 5.14 3.33
N MET A 113 12.26 5.40 2.81
CA MET A 113 11.23 6.16 3.52
C MET A 113 9.98 5.31 3.68
N SER A 114 9.28 5.52 4.80
CA SER A 114 7.97 4.94 5.07
C SER A 114 6.91 6.04 5.14
N LEU A 115 5.74 5.78 4.55
CA LEU A 115 4.57 6.63 4.71
C LEU A 115 4.20 6.82 6.19
N LEU A 116 4.41 5.79 7.01
CA LEU A 116 4.08 5.80 8.43
C LEU A 116 5.03 6.65 9.29
N GLN A 117 6.10 7.22 8.71
CA GLN A 117 6.95 8.21 9.39
C GLN A 117 6.30 9.60 9.44
N VAL A 118 5.26 9.84 8.64
CA VAL A 118 4.53 11.12 8.69
C VAL A 118 3.65 11.17 9.94
N PRO A 119 3.68 12.27 10.70
CA PRO A 119 2.82 12.42 11.86
C PRO A 119 1.34 12.27 11.50
N GLY A 120 0.63 11.42 12.25
CA GLY A 120 -0.78 11.12 12.03
C GLY A 120 -1.08 10.19 10.85
N ALA A 121 -0.07 9.64 10.17
CA ALA A 121 -0.29 8.67 9.09
C ALA A 121 -0.98 7.40 9.59
N LYS A 122 -0.65 6.93 10.79
CA LYS A 122 -1.28 5.72 11.34
C LYS A 122 -2.80 5.84 11.52
N ASP A 123 -3.34 7.04 11.58
CA ASP A 123 -4.81 7.22 11.72
C ASP A 123 -5.57 6.83 10.45
N CYS A 124 -4.93 6.93 9.28
CA CYS A 124 -5.58 6.79 7.98
C CYS A 124 -4.78 6.01 6.93
N CYS A 125 -3.59 5.51 7.28
CA CYS A 125 -2.71 4.84 6.32
C CYS A 125 -2.31 3.44 6.76
N ILE A 126 -2.04 2.61 5.76
CA ILE A 126 -1.51 1.25 5.88
C ILE A 126 -0.24 1.20 5.03
N GLU A 127 0.79 0.52 5.50
CA GLU A 127 1.97 0.22 4.70
C GLU A 127 2.23 -1.27 4.63
N PHE A 128 2.49 -1.76 3.42
CA PHE A 128 3.00 -3.11 3.20
C PHE A 128 4.49 -3.08 2.99
N ASN A 129 5.15 -4.12 3.46
CA ASN A 129 6.50 -4.46 3.05
C ASN A 129 6.55 -5.93 2.64
N SER A 130 7.45 -6.28 1.72
CA SER A 130 7.57 -7.62 1.18
C SER A 130 9.03 -8.05 1.13
N MET A 131 9.30 -9.25 1.58
CA MET A 131 10.63 -9.87 1.47
C MET A 131 10.92 -10.42 0.07
N SER A 132 9.92 -10.46 -0.80
CA SER A 132 10.06 -11.00 -2.16
C SER A 132 11.15 -10.35 -2.98
N LYS A 133 11.42 -9.05 -2.74
CA LYS A 133 12.41 -8.25 -3.48
C LYS A 133 13.65 -7.98 -2.65
N SER A 134 13.49 -7.34 -1.50
CA SER A 134 14.60 -6.92 -0.65
C SER A 134 15.47 -8.07 -0.14
N HIS A 135 14.88 -9.25 0.07
CA HIS A 135 15.58 -10.43 0.60
C HIS A 135 15.65 -11.60 -0.41
N ASN A 136 15.28 -11.33 -1.66
CA ASN A 136 15.24 -12.38 -2.70
C ASN A 136 14.43 -13.64 -2.30
N MET A 137 13.31 -13.43 -1.60
CA MET A 137 12.46 -14.49 -1.07
C MET A 137 11.05 -14.53 -1.71
N PRO A 138 10.91 -14.48 -3.06
CA PRO A 138 9.57 -14.39 -3.68
C PRO A 138 8.74 -15.66 -3.46
N GLY A 139 9.36 -16.83 -3.47
CA GLY A 139 8.70 -18.12 -3.25
C GLY A 139 8.21 -18.36 -1.82
N TRP A 140 8.73 -17.64 -0.85
CA TRP A 140 8.38 -17.81 0.55
C TRP A 140 7.03 -17.21 0.91
N ARG A 141 6.47 -16.34 0.08
CA ARG A 141 5.15 -15.70 0.24
C ARG A 141 4.99 -14.99 1.56
N VAL A 142 6.00 -14.25 2.00
CA VAL A 142 6.01 -13.54 3.28
C VAL A 142 6.23 -12.04 3.10
N GLY A 143 5.54 -11.28 3.90
CA GLY A 143 5.62 -9.83 3.99
C GLY A 143 4.87 -9.37 5.23
N MET A 144 4.84 -8.08 5.49
CA MET A 144 4.13 -7.51 6.62
C MET A 144 3.17 -6.41 6.20
N CYS A 145 2.15 -6.22 7.02
CA CYS A 145 1.20 -5.13 6.95
C CYS A 145 1.27 -4.35 8.26
N VAL A 146 1.48 -3.07 8.19
CA VAL A 146 1.67 -2.19 9.36
C VAL A 146 0.65 -1.05 9.31
N SER A 147 -0.05 -0.82 10.41
CA SER A 147 -0.99 0.29 10.60
C SER A 147 -1.34 0.44 12.08
N ASN A 148 -2.42 1.17 12.40
CA ASN A 148 -2.97 1.21 13.75
C ASN A 148 -3.65 -0.13 14.15
N PRO A 149 -3.82 -0.39 15.45
CA PRO A 149 -4.42 -1.63 15.93
C PRO A 149 -5.83 -1.91 15.39
N THR A 150 -6.64 -0.88 15.18
CA THR A 150 -8.02 -1.01 14.68
C THR A 150 -8.03 -1.54 13.25
N PHE A 151 -7.26 -0.93 12.34
CA PHE A 151 -7.15 -1.38 10.95
C PHE A 151 -6.59 -2.80 10.87
N ILE A 152 -5.55 -3.07 11.63
CA ILE A 152 -4.95 -4.41 11.69
C ILE A 152 -5.98 -5.44 12.20
N SER A 153 -6.81 -5.10 13.19
CA SER A 153 -7.84 -6.01 13.68
C SER A 153 -8.88 -6.37 12.61
N TRP A 154 -9.29 -5.40 11.78
CA TRP A 154 -10.23 -5.64 10.68
C TRP A 154 -9.61 -6.53 9.59
N ILE A 155 -8.37 -6.21 9.19
CA ILE A 155 -7.62 -7.01 8.21
C ILE A 155 -7.42 -8.44 8.73
N LEU A 156 -7.10 -8.61 10.01
CA LEU A 156 -6.87 -9.90 10.61
C LEU A 156 -8.15 -10.76 10.67
N LYS A 157 -9.31 -10.16 10.90
CA LYS A 157 -10.61 -10.86 10.81
C LYS A 157 -10.81 -11.47 9.42
N ILE A 158 -10.52 -10.72 8.36
CA ILE A 158 -10.60 -11.21 6.99
C ILE A 158 -9.57 -12.31 6.75
N LYS A 159 -8.30 -12.03 7.08
CA LYS A 159 -7.19 -12.95 6.87
C LYS A 159 -7.41 -14.30 7.54
N SER A 160 -7.83 -14.31 8.80
CA SER A 160 -8.02 -15.55 9.56
C SER A 160 -9.11 -16.46 8.99
N ASN A 161 -10.08 -15.89 8.26
CA ASN A 161 -11.15 -16.65 7.61
C ASN A 161 -10.80 -17.10 6.18
N ILE A 162 -9.81 -16.47 5.52
CA ILE A 162 -9.41 -16.81 4.16
C ILE A 162 -8.25 -17.81 4.14
N ASP A 163 -7.17 -17.51 4.87
CA ASP A 163 -5.93 -18.28 4.81
C ASP A 163 -5.43 -18.78 6.18
N SER A 164 -6.29 -18.72 7.21
CA SER A 164 -6.03 -19.16 8.59
C SER A 164 -4.77 -18.49 9.17
N GLY A 165 -3.59 -19.07 8.97
CA GLY A 165 -2.33 -18.55 9.47
C GLY A 165 -1.16 -18.86 8.55
N THR A 166 -0.08 -18.11 8.73
CA THR A 166 1.18 -18.37 8.04
C THR A 166 1.98 -19.41 8.85
N PHE A 167 2.61 -20.36 8.18
CA PHE A 167 3.46 -21.36 8.82
C PHE A 167 4.53 -20.69 9.71
N ARG A 168 4.61 -21.12 10.96
CA ARG A 168 5.47 -20.48 11.98
C ARG A 168 6.95 -20.45 11.59
N GLY A 169 7.44 -21.52 10.95
CA GLY A 169 8.84 -21.58 10.50
C GLY A 169 9.19 -20.44 9.55
N ILE A 170 8.29 -20.10 8.61
CA ILE A 170 8.48 -18.95 7.70
C ILE A 170 8.45 -17.64 8.46
N GLN A 171 7.58 -17.50 9.48
CA GLN A 171 7.53 -16.27 10.28
C GLN A 171 8.82 -16.04 11.07
N LEU A 172 9.39 -17.09 11.65
CA LEU A 172 10.67 -17.02 12.36
C LEU A 172 11.82 -16.70 11.43
N ALA A 173 11.87 -17.35 10.26
CA ALA A 173 12.89 -17.06 9.23
C ALA A 173 12.79 -15.62 8.72
N ALA A 174 11.57 -15.09 8.53
CA ALA A 174 11.36 -13.71 8.14
C ALA A 174 11.83 -12.74 9.22
N ALA A 175 11.54 -13.01 10.49
CA ALA A 175 12.00 -12.18 11.61
C ALA A 175 13.54 -12.16 11.67
N GLU A 176 14.19 -13.31 11.51
CA GLU A 176 15.65 -13.39 11.47
C GLU A 176 16.24 -12.61 10.29
N ALA A 177 15.65 -12.76 9.09
CA ALA A 177 16.11 -12.04 7.90
C ALA A 177 15.98 -10.52 8.04
N TYR A 178 14.90 -10.00 8.66
CA TYR A 178 14.76 -8.57 8.94
C TYR A 178 15.76 -8.06 9.98
N ASN A 179 16.23 -8.92 10.90
CA ASN A 179 17.19 -8.55 11.93
C ASN A 179 18.65 -8.73 11.46
N THR A 180 18.87 -9.33 10.30
CA THR A 180 20.21 -9.57 9.77
C THR A 180 20.64 -8.40 8.88
N ASN A 181 21.76 -7.76 9.25
CA ASN A 181 22.33 -6.62 8.51
C ASN A 181 23.37 -7.06 7.45
N THR A 182 23.53 -8.33 7.20
CA THR A 182 24.41 -8.85 6.16
C THR A 182 23.63 -9.12 4.88
N PRO A 183 24.14 -8.65 3.72
CA PRO A 183 23.55 -8.95 2.43
C PRO A 183 23.64 -10.44 2.08
#